data_374badd698405d8c18eafb7b4974e57f
#
_entry.id   374badd698405d8c18eafb7b4974e57f
#
_cell.length_a   1.000
_cell.length_b   1.000
_cell.length_c   1.000
_cell.angle_alpha   90.00
_cell.angle_beta   90.00
_cell.angle_gamma   90.00
#
_symmetry.space_group_name_H-M   'P 1'
#
loop_
_entity.id
_entity.type
_entity.pdbx_description
1 polymer ?
#
loop_
_entity_poly.entity_id
_entity_poly.type
_entity_poly.pdbx_seq_one_letter_code
_entity_poly.pdbx_strand_id
1 'polypeptide(L)'
;IISLEKEALASTDPMAFVELSDTDVIYFDPSLETKIEGLEQLRTYYKGMQLPPADHFDMIRPVVQVTQNIAVLTFNLDSYLYDKVIKWNCTEVYRRNPDNQWKIIQTHWSYVKPLD
;
A
#
# COMPACT_ATOMS: atom_id res chain seq x y z
N ILE A 1 1.92 -3.10 12.63
CA ILE A 1 1.49 -2.40 11.40
C ILE A 1 2.67 -2.16 10.47
N ILE A 2 3.75 -1.58 10.95
CA ILE A 2 4.94 -1.36 10.10
C ILE A 2 5.47 -2.67 9.54
N SER A 3 5.54 -3.72 10.36
CA SER A 3 5.98 -5.04 9.89
C SER A 3 5.06 -5.63 8.84
N LEU A 4 3.74 -5.49 9.01
CA LEU A 4 2.75 -5.97 8.03
C LEU A 4 2.95 -5.27 6.68
N GLU A 5 3.16 -3.96 6.71
CA GLU A 5 3.39 -3.17 5.50
C GLU A 5 4.69 -3.58 4.81
N LYS A 6 5.77 -3.73 5.56
CA LYS A 6 7.07 -4.17 5.02
C LYS A 6 6.99 -5.56 4.39
N GLU A 7 6.31 -6.49 5.04
CA GLU A 7 6.13 -7.84 4.51
C GLU A 7 5.38 -7.82 3.19
N ALA A 8 4.30 -7.02 3.11
CA ALA A 8 3.52 -6.90 1.87
C ALA A 8 4.34 -6.25 0.75
N LEU A 9 5.12 -5.21 1.06
CA LEU A 9 5.98 -4.55 0.08
C LEU A 9 7.08 -5.48 -0.44
N ALA A 10 7.61 -6.34 0.42
CA ALA A 10 8.68 -7.27 0.07
C ALA A 10 8.15 -8.51 -0.66
N SER A 11 6.85 -8.77 -0.63
CA SER A 11 6.26 -9.96 -1.22
C SER A 11 6.28 -9.89 -2.74
N THR A 12 6.56 -11.02 -3.38
CA THR A 12 6.44 -11.17 -4.83
C THR A 12 5.01 -11.57 -5.24
N ASP A 13 4.16 -11.86 -4.26
CA ASP A 13 2.76 -12.21 -4.52
C ASP A 13 1.94 -10.92 -4.68
N PRO A 14 1.34 -10.69 -5.86
CA PRO A 14 0.52 -9.50 -6.06
C PRO A 14 -0.72 -9.45 -5.16
N MET A 15 -1.11 -10.60 -4.57
CA MET A 15 -2.26 -10.66 -3.66
C MET A 15 -1.94 -10.27 -2.22
N ALA A 16 -0.68 -10.00 -1.88
CA ALA A 16 -0.28 -9.69 -0.50
C ALA A 16 -1.06 -8.51 0.09
N PHE A 17 -1.19 -7.42 -0.66
CA PHE A 17 -1.97 -6.26 -0.22
C PHE A 17 -3.47 -6.52 -0.23
N VAL A 18 -3.96 -7.36 -1.12
CA VAL A 18 -5.37 -7.77 -1.14
C VAL A 18 -5.71 -8.52 0.14
N GLU A 19 -4.87 -9.46 0.55
CA GLU A 19 -5.07 -10.24 1.78
C GLU A 19 -4.98 -9.35 3.03
N LEU A 20 -4.20 -8.29 3.00
CA LEU A 20 -4.05 -7.35 4.10
C LEU A 20 -5.19 -6.33 4.15
N SER A 21 -6.00 -6.23 3.10
CA SER A 21 -7.07 -5.24 2.96
C SER A 21 -8.42 -5.79 3.40
N ASP A 22 -9.26 -4.90 3.95
CA ASP A 22 -10.62 -5.25 4.35
C ASP A 22 -11.58 -5.11 3.16
N THR A 23 -12.81 -5.61 3.33
CA THR A 23 -13.81 -5.71 2.25
C THR A 23 -14.23 -4.36 1.68
N ASP A 24 -14.18 -3.31 2.49
CA ASP A 24 -14.59 -1.95 2.10
C ASP A 24 -13.42 -1.04 1.74
N VAL A 25 -12.27 -1.60 1.40
CA VAL A 25 -11.04 -0.85 1.11
C VAL A 25 -11.25 0.16 -0.02
N ILE A 26 -10.63 1.32 0.14
CA ILE A 26 -10.54 2.37 -0.89
C ILE A 26 -9.08 2.52 -1.27
N TYR A 27 -8.80 2.56 -2.57
CA TYR A 27 -7.43 2.54 -3.06
C TYR A 27 -7.21 3.58 -4.16
N PHE A 28 -6.13 4.35 -4.01
CA PHE A 28 -5.66 5.33 -4.99
C PHE A 28 -4.21 5.04 -5.34
N ASP A 29 -3.86 5.15 -6.62
CA ASP A 29 -2.46 5.26 -7.04
C ASP A 29 -2.35 6.15 -8.29
N PRO A 30 -1.12 6.55 -8.67
CA PRO A 30 -0.95 7.50 -9.77
C PRO A 30 -1.34 6.98 -11.14
N SER A 31 -1.51 5.67 -11.31
CA SER A 31 -1.89 5.07 -12.61
C SER A 31 -3.40 5.03 -12.81
N LEU A 32 -4.18 5.38 -11.79
CA LEU A 32 -5.64 5.32 -11.83
C LEU A 32 -6.23 6.71 -12.05
N GLU A 33 -7.22 6.80 -12.96
CA GLU A 33 -8.01 8.02 -13.13
C GLU A 33 -9.05 8.19 -12.04
N THR A 34 -9.57 7.07 -11.53
CA THR A 34 -10.55 7.05 -10.45
C THR A 34 -10.13 6.02 -9.41
N LYS A 35 -10.56 6.24 -8.17
CA LYS A 35 -10.25 5.32 -7.08
C LYS A 35 -10.90 3.95 -7.28
N ILE A 36 -10.30 2.95 -6.68
CA ILE A 36 -10.88 1.60 -6.58
C ILE A 36 -11.69 1.53 -5.29
N GLU A 37 -12.88 0.98 -5.37
CA GLU A 37 -13.79 0.80 -4.23
C GLU A 37 -14.08 -0.69 -4.03
N GLY A 38 -13.67 -1.19 -2.88
CA GLY A 38 -13.97 -2.55 -2.47
C GLY A 38 -12.91 -3.58 -2.84
N LEU A 39 -12.89 -4.65 -2.07
CA LEU A 39 -11.87 -5.70 -2.14
C LEU A 39 -11.87 -6.44 -3.48
N GLU A 40 -13.04 -6.68 -4.06
CA GLU A 40 -13.13 -7.41 -5.32
C GLU A 40 -12.54 -6.61 -6.49
N GLN A 41 -12.81 -5.31 -6.54
CA GLN A 41 -12.19 -4.44 -7.54
C GLN A 41 -10.68 -4.37 -7.34
N LEU A 42 -10.22 -4.30 -6.09
CA LEU A 42 -8.79 -4.30 -5.79
C LEU A 42 -8.12 -5.60 -6.23
N ARG A 43 -8.76 -6.73 -5.97
CA ARG A 43 -8.27 -8.04 -6.40
C ARG A 43 -8.11 -8.12 -7.91
N THR A 44 -9.11 -7.67 -8.65
CA THR A 44 -9.09 -7.64 -10.11
C THR A 44 -7.95 -6.76 -10.64
N TYR A 45 -7.75 -5.61 -10.01
CA TYR A 45 -6.66 -4.69 -10.36
C TYR A 45 -5.29 -5.34 -10.19
N TYR A 46 -5.05 -5.95 -9.01
CA TYR A 46 -3.76 -6.61 -8.74
C TYR A 46 -3.53 -7.84 -9.60
N LYS A 47 -4.57 -8.58 -9.95
CA LYS A 47 -4.44 -9.73 -10.86
C LYS A 47 -3.93 -9.33 -12.24
N GLY A 48 -4.30 -8.14 -12.70
CA GLY A 48 -3.85 -7.62 -13.98
C GLY A 48 -2.45 -6.99 -13.93
N MET A 49 -1.88 -6.85 -12.74
CA MET A 49 -0.57 -6.24 -12.58
C MET A 49 0.53 -7.25 -12.77
N GLN A 50 1.49 -6.90 -13.61
CA GLN A 50 2.80 -7.52 -13.57
C GLN A 50 3.69 -6.62 -12.70
N LEU A 51 3.92 -7.05 -11.46
CA LEU A 51 4.84 -6.34 -10.60
C LEU A 51 6.26 -6.66 -11.09
N PRO A 52 7.01 -5.66 -11.56
CA PRO A 52 8.44 -5.90 -11.80
C PRO A 52 9.06 -6.28 -10.46
N PRO A 53 10.00 -7.23 -10.44
CA PRO A 53 10.70 -7.54 -9.20
C PRO A 53 11.34 -6.26 -8.70
N ALA A 54 10.86 -5.76 -7.57
CA ALA A 54 11.53 -4.68 -6.88
C ALA A 54 12.76 -5.33 -6.22
N ASP A 55 13.93 -5.08 -6.77
CA ASP A 55 15.16 -5.61 -6.23
C ASP A 55 15.41 -5.08 -4.82
N HIS A 56 14.87 -3.89 -4.53
CA HIS A 56 15.11 -3.24 -3.27
C HIS A 56 14.16 -2.06 -3.09
N PHE A 57 13.80 -1.80 -1.85
CA PHE A 57 13.08 -0.57 -1.48
C PHE A 57 13.54 -0.10 -0.11
N ASP A 58 13.42 1.20 0.14
CA ASP A 58 13.64 1.79 1.46
C ASP A 58 12.33 2.42 1.93
N MET A 59 11.85 1.97 3.09
CA MET A 59 10.74 2.61 3.80
C MET A 59 11.31 3.70 4.69
N ILE A 60 10.98 4.95 4.40
CA ILE A 60 11.61 6.11 5.01
C ILE A 60 10.65 6.74 6.01
N ARG A 61 11.11 6.83 7.26
CA ARG A 61 10.44 7.53 8.36
C ARG A 61 8.98 7.10 8.57
N PRO A 62 8.71 5.80 8.72
CA PRO A 62 7.33 5.36 8.96
C PRO A 62 6.84 5.86 10.32
N VAL A 63 5.63 6.42 10.31
CA VAL A 63 4.96 6.91 11.53
C VAL A 63 3.58 6.29 11.60
N VAL A 64 3.24 5.74 12.75
CA VAL A 64 1.92 5.18 13.02
C VAL A 64 1.22 6.05 14.06
N GLN A 65 0.02 6.51 13.73
CA GLN A 65 -0.84 7.25 14.61
C GLN A 65 -2.08 6.41 14.89
N VAL A 66 -2.33 6.10 16.16
CA VAL A 66 -3.40 5.17 16.55
C VAL A 66 -4.43 5.90 17.39
N THR A 67 -5.70 5.67 17.07
CA THR A 67 -6.82 6.09 17.91
C THR A 67 -7.87 4.98 17.88
N GLN A 68 -8.19 4.42 19.05
CA GLN A 68 -9.14 3.32 19.19
C GLN A 68 -8.77 2.16 18.25
N ASN A 69 -9.66 1.80 17.32
CA ASN A 69 -9.46 0.69 16.39
C ASN A 69 -8.94 1.14 15.01
N ILE A 70 -8.48 2.39 14.93
CA ILE A 70 -7.97 2.97 13.69
C ILE A 70 -6.50 3.33 13.88
N ALA A 71 -5.70 3.03 12.86
CA ALA A 71 -4.30 3.45 12.81
C ALA A 71 -4.02 4.02 11.42
N VAL A 72 -3.27 5.11 11.40
CA VAL A 72 -2.81 5.74 10.15
C VAL A 72 -1.30 5.57 10.07
N LEU A 73 -0.84 4.93 9.01
CA LEU A 73 0.58 4.78 8.70
C LEU A 73 0.93 5.73 7.58
N THR A 74 1.96 6.54 7.78
CA THR A 74 2.53 7.38 6.72
C THR A 74 4.00 7.08 6.59
N PHE A 75 4.48 7.06 5.36
CA PHE A 75 5.90 6.91 5.08
C PHE A 75 6.21 7.42 3.67
N ASN A 76 7.48 7.65 3.41
CA ASN A 76 7.98 7.79 2.06
C ASN A 76 8.64 6.48 1.65
N LEU A 77 8.56 6.16 0.38
CA LEU A 77 9.17 4.95 -0.17
C LEU A 77 10.06 5.34 -1.33
N ASP A 78 11.31 4.84 -1.29
CA ASP A 78 12.18 4.84 -2.45
C ASP A 78 12.19 3.42 -2.99
N SER A 79 11.70 3.24 -4.21
CA SER A 79 11.76 1.95 -4.89
C SER A 79 12.83 2.00 -5.97
N TYR A 80 13.66 0.97 -5.99
CA TYR A 80 14.79 0.88 -6.91
C TYR A 80 14.44 -0.09 -8.02
N LEU A 81 14.40 0.42 -9.25
CA LEU A 81 14.06 -0.35 -10.42
C LEU A 81 15.14 -0.13 -11.47
N TYR A 82 16.01 -1.15 -11.67
CA TYR A 82 17.17 -1.06 -12.54
C TYR A 82 18.09 0.09 -12.10
N ASP A 83 18.23 1.13 -12.92
CA ASP A 83 19.06 2.31 -12.63
C ASP A 83 18.24 3.52 -12.13
N LYS A 84 16.94 3.31 -11.87
CA LYS A 84 16.02 4.39 -11.48
C LYS A 84 15.58 4.26 -10.03
N VAL A 85 15.37 5.41 -9.40
CA VAL A 85 14.74 5.50 -8.08
C VAL A 85 13.41 6.21 -8.29
N ILE A 86 12.33 5.54 -7.89
CA ILE A 86 10.99 6.15 -7.88
C ILE A 86 10.65 6.50 -6.44
N LYS A 87 10.29 7.75 -6.21
CA LYS A 87 10.00 8.27 -4.87
C LYS A 87 8.50 8.44 -4.69
N TRP A 88 7.98 7.85 -3.63
CA TRP A 88 6.55 7.76 -3.34
C TRP A 88 6.20 8.42 -2.02
N ASN A 89 4.98 8.95 -1.94
CA ASN A 89 4.29 9.20 -0.69
C ASN A 89 3.26 8.09 -0.48
N CYS A 90 3.13 7.62 0.73
CA CYS A 90 2.11 6.61 1.05
C CYS A 90 1.41 6.94 2.36
N THR A 91 0.09 6.84 2.31
CA THR A 91 -0.78 6.85 3.49
C THR A 91 -1.63 5.59 3.47
N GLU A 92 -1.57 4.83 4.54
CA GLU A 92 -2.39 3.64 4.74
C GLU A 92 -3.22 3.82 6.00
N VAL A 93 -4.53 3.61 5.90
CA VAL A 93 -5.40 3.59 7.08
C VAL A 93 -5.75 2.15 7.38
N TYR A 94 -5.47 1.72 8.60
CA TYR A 94 -5.77 0.37 9.09
C TYR A 94 -6.92 0.43 10.09
N ARG A 95 -7.73 -0.62 10.11
CA ARG A 95 -8.78 -0.82 11.11
C ARG A 95 -8.57 -2.17 11.76
N ARG A 96 -8.66 -2.21 13.10
CA ARG A 96 -8.59 -3.46 13.83
C ARG A 96 -9.99 -4.08 13.88
N ASN A 97 -10.11 -5.29 13.36
CA ASN A 97 -11.38 -6.00 13.29
C ASN A 97 -11.69 -6.74 14.60
N PRO A 98 -12.89 -7.34 14.75
CA PRO A 98 -13.23 -8.08 15.97
C PRO A 98 -12.32 -9.25 16.29
N ASP A 99 -11.63 -9.82 15.29
CA ASP A 99 -10.64 -10.89 15.48
C ASP A 99 -9.27 -10.37 15.90
N ASN A 100 -9.18 -9.07 16.22
CA ASN A 100 -7.96 -8.40 16.66
C ASN A 100 -6.87 -8.36 15.58
N GLN A 101 -7.29 -8.35 14.32
CA GLN A 101 -6.38 -8.22 13.16
C GLN A 101 -6.49 -6.82 12.57
N TRP A 102 -5.34 -6.25 12.21
CA TRP A 102 -5.29 -4.98 11.50
C TRP A 102 -5.45 -5.22 10.00
N LYS A 103 -6.42 -4.53 9.39
CA LYS A 103 -6.69 -4.61 7.95
C LYS A 103 -6.72 -3.20 7.36
N ILE A 104 -6.20 -3.06 6.15
CA ILE A 104 -6.19 -1.80 5.42
C ILE A 104 -7.61 -1.46 4.95
N ILE A 105 -8.06 -0.23 5.23
CA ILE A 105 -9.33 0.28 4.71
C ILE A 105 -9.15 1.42 3.72
N GLN A 106 -7.96 2.07 3.70
CA GLN A 106 -7.62 3.07 2.69
C GLN A 106 -6.15 3.00 2.37
N THR A 107 -5.84 3.10 1.09
CA THR A 107 -4.48 3.20 0.58
C THR A 107 -4.39 4.39 -0.37
N HIS A 108 -3.38 5.22 -0.20
CA HIS A 108 -3.14 6.31 -1.13
C HIS A 108 -1.66 6.40 -1.45
N TRP A 109 -1.33 6.15 -2.71
CA TRP A 109 0.01 6.31 -3.25
C TRP A 109 0.06 7.51 -4.18
N SER A 110 1.08 8.33 -4.04
CA SER A 110 1.36 9.39 -5.01
C SER A 110 2.87 9.48 -5.23
N TYR A 111 3.26 10.06 -6.36
CA TYR A 111 4.66 10.39 -6.57
C TYR A 111 5.02 11.64 -5.75
N VAL A 112 6.25 11.69 -5.23
CA VAL A 112 6.74 12.86 -4.52
C VAL A 112 6.77 14.07 -5.43
N LYS A 113 7.15 13.85 -6.69
CA LYS A 113 7.14 14.88 -7.75
C LYS A 113 6.56 14.26 -9.01
N PRO A 114 5.97 15.08 -9.92
CA PRO A 114 5.52 14.54 -11.20
C PRO A 114 6.67 13.85 -11.94
N LEU A 115 6.35 12.72 -12.57
CA LEU A 115 7.30 12.04 -13.45
C LEU A 115 7.32 12.78 -14.78
N ASP A 116 8.52 13.08 -15.27
CA ASP A 116 8.73 13.71 -16.57
C ASP A 116 8.71 12.67 -17.70
#